data_00f79d217bb84919d5b3d0c8fd25bb50
#
_entry.id   00f79d217bb84919d5b3d0c8fd25bb50
#
_cell.length_a   1.000
_cell.length_b   1.000
_cell.length_c   1.000
_cell.angle_alpha   90.00
_cell.angle_beta   90.00
_cell.angle_gamma   90.00
#
_symmetry.space_group_name_H-M   'P 1'
#
loop_
_entity.id
_entity.type
_entity.pdbx_description
1 polymer ?
#
loop_
_entity_poly.entity_id
_entity_poly.type
_entity_poly.pdbx_seq_one_letter_code
_entity_poly.pdbx_strand_id
1 'polypeptide(L)'
;MIRKSRIYDEDFEKLENKKVTIIGCGGTGSWLAELLAKTGINLVLMDPDIVEESNLERQNFDKSDIGKLKVNALKERLMNFSTIETYSLKINEKNIENFEFYDLLIDCTDSFESKKIIANYALRNQIPYVFTSVQGNYGMIYIYKPYKKSIIEIFKDKVFKRLDEFGVTNSAVMALSALTASIVYDYLLSKEIPEEIIYFNLENYEIQKIKVK
;
A
#
# COMPACT_ATOMS: atom_id res chain seq x y z
N MET A 1 -9.31 -15.01 -22.79
CA MET A 1 -7.89 -14.63 -22.98
C MET A 1 -7.76 -13.16 -22.62
N ILE A 2 -7.19 -12.83 -21.44
CA ILE A 2 -6.95 -11.46 -21.00
C ILE A 2 -5.88 -10.89 -21.92
N ARG A 3 -6.14 -9.77 -22.60
CA ARG A 3 -5.14 -9.07 -23.40
C ARG A 3 -4.07 -8.55 -22.43
N LYS A 4 -2.92 -9.21 -22.38
CA LYS A 4 -1.77 -8.74 -21.62
C LYS A 4 -1.39 -7.35 -22.13
N SER A 5 -1.10 -6.42 -21.24
CA SER A 5 -0.68 -5.07 -21.60
C SER A 5 0.66 -5.14 -22.33
N ARG A 6 0.77 -4.62 -23.54
CA ARG A 6 2.02 -4.63 -24.34
C ARG A 6 3.24 -4.02 -23.65
N ILE A 7 3.04 -3.25 -22.58
CA ILE A 7 4.12 -2.58 -21.84
C ILE A 7 4.84 -3.55 -20.91
N TYR A 8 4.15 -4.61 -20.44
CA TYR A 8 4.66 -5.57 -19.46
C TYR A 8 4.62 -7.01 -19.96
N ASP A 9 4.42 -7.25 -21.27
CA ASP A 9 4.17 -8.62 -21.82
C ASP A 9 5.26 -9.64 -21.45
N GLU A 10 6.54 -9.24 -21.46
CA GLU A 10 7.66 -10.11 -21.08
C GLU A 10 7.89 -10.17 -19.57
N ASP A 11 7.37 -9.21 -18.81
CA ASP A 11 7.59 -9.07 -17.38
C ASP A 11 6.43 -9.61 -16.53
N PHE A 12 5.25 -9.85 -17.14
CA PHE A 12 4.06 -10.33 -16.41
C PHE A 12 4.27 -11.67 -15.72
N GLU A 13 4.96 -12.61 -16.39
CA GLU A 13 5.25 -13.93 -15.81
C GLU A 13 6.15 -13.84 -14.57
N LYS A 14 6.99 -12.80 -14.50
CA LYS A 14 7.83 -12.55 -13.33
C LYS A 14 7.02 -12.02 -12.15
N LEU A 15 5.93 -11.28 -12.40
CA LEU A 15 5.05 -10.73 -11.36
C LEU A 15 4.10 -11.79 -10.77
N GLU A 16 3.63 -12.76 -11.56
CA GLU A 16 2.69 -13.81 -11.11
C GLU A 16 3.24 -14.67 -9.96
N ASN A 17 4.57 -14.76 -9.82
CA ASN A 17 5.22 -15.51 -8.74
C ASN A 17 5.56 -14.64 -7.51
N LYS A 18 5.26 -13.33 -7.56
CA LYS A 18 5.54 -12.42 -6.46
C LYS A 18 4.43 -12.47 -5.42
N LYS A 19 4.81 -12.25 -4.16
CA LYS A 19 3.87 -12.20 -3.03
C LYS A 19 4.11 -10.94 -2.21
N VAL A 20 3.11 -10.09 -2.14
CA VAL A 20 3.15 -8.76 -1.52
C VAL A 20 2.18 -8.71 -0.35
N THR A 21 2.62 -8.15 0.77
CA THR A 21 1.75 -7.91 1.93
C THR A 21 1.29 -6.46 1.94
N ILE A 22 -0.03 -6.25 2.03
CA ILE A 22 -0.66 -4.93 2.22
C ILE A 22 -1.26 -4.89 3.63
N ILE A 23 -0.78 -3.97 4.45
CA ILE A 23 -1.34 -3.70 5.78
C ILE A 23 -2.19 -2.43 5.70
N GLY A 24 -3.48 -2.57 6.00
CA GLY A 24 -4.50 -1.54 5.80
C GLY A 24 -5.21 -1.68 4.45
N CYS A 25 -6.50 -2.04 4.48
CA CYS A 25 -7.37 -2.21 3.31
C CYS A 25 -8.43 -1.09 3.22
N GLY A 26 -8.08 0.11 3.69
CA GLY A 26 -8.89 1.32 3.56
C GLY A 26 -8.83 1.93 2.16
N GLY A 27 -8.80 3.27 2.09
CA GLY A 27 -8.75 4.00 0.82
C GLY A 27 -7.64 3.50 -0.10
N THR A 28 -6.39 3.77 0.25
CA THR A 28 -5.24 3.40 -0.59
C THR A 28 -5.11 1.90 -0.78
N GLY A 29 -5.19 1.11 0.31
CA GLY A 29 -4.93 -0.33 0.24
C GLY A 29 -5.95 -1.12 -0.57
N SER A 30 -7.23 -0.73 -0.56
CA SER A 30 -8.26 -1.43 -1.33
C SER A 30 -8.11 -1.26 -2.84
N TRP A 31 -7.80 -0.05 -3.31
CA TRP A 31 -7.50 0.21 -4.72
C TRP A 31 -6.17 -0.41 -5.15
N LEU A 32 -5.15 -0.31 -4.29
CA LEU A 32 -3.85 -0.92 -4.56
C LEU A 32 -3.94 -2.44 -4.68
N ALA A 33 -4.71 -3.10 -3.79
CA ALA A 33 -4.94 -4.54 -3.86
C ALA A 33 -5.54 -4.96 -5.20
N GLU A 34 -6.51 -4.21 -5.73
CA GLU A 34 -7.08 -4.48 -7.04
C GLU A 34 -6.07 -4.33 -8.18
N LEU A 35 -5.28 -3.25 -8.17
CA LEU A 35 -4.25 -3.02 -9.19
C LEU A 35 -3.22 -4.15 -9.22
N LEU A 36 -2.71 -4.56 -8.04
CA LEU A 36 -1.70 -5.61 -7.95
C LEU A 36 -2.27 -7.00 -8.27
N ALA A 37 -3.46 -7.34 -7.77
CA ALA A 37 -4.08 -8.63 -8.05
C ALA A 37 -4.35 -8.84 -9.54
N LYS A 38 -4.82 -7.81 -10.25
CA LYS A 38 -5.08 -7.87 -11.71
C LYS A 38 -3.82 -8.09 -12.56
N THR A 39 -2.64 -7.88 -12.00
CA THR A 39 -1.37 -8.23 -12.64
C THR A 39 -0.84 -9.62 -12.24
N GLY A 40 -1.63 -10.39 -11.47
CA GLY A 40 -1.26 -11.74 -11.05
C GLY A 40 -0.41 -11.81 -9.78
N ILE A 41 -0.07 -10.68 -9.15
CA ILE A 41 0.69 -10.65 -7.90
C ILE A 41 -0.15 -11.24 -6.78
N ASN A 42 0.40 -12.23 -6.07
CA ASN A 42 -0.25 -12.83 -4.91
C ASN A 42 -0.23 -11.88 -3.73
N LEU A 43 -1.33 -11.79 -2.98
CA LEU A 43 -1.49 -10.81 -1.91
C LEU A 43 -1.72 -11.46 -0.55
N VAL A 44 -1.12 -10.86 0.47
CA VAL A 44 -1.52 -11.01 1.87
C VAL A 44 -2.16 -9.70 2.30
N LEU A 45 -3.43 -9.72 2.70
CA LEU A 45 -4.20 -8.54 3.10
C LEU A 45 -4.44 -8.58 4.61
N MET A 46 -4.11 -7.49 5.30
CA MET A 46 -4.27 -7.37 6.74
C MET A 46 -5.06 -6.10 7.08
N ASP A 47 -6.24 -6.24 7.69
CA ASP A 47 -7.08 -5.12 8.14
C ASP A 47 -8.12 -5.64 9.15
N PRO A 48 -8.34 -4.97 10.30
CA PRO A 48 -9.29 -5.41 11.31
C PRO A 48 -10.75 -5.05 10.99
N ASP A 49 -10.99 -4.10 10.08
CA ASP A 49 -12.27 -3.40 9.96
C ASP A 49 -13.29 -4.13 9.08
N ILE A 50 -14.53 -3.75 9.28
CA ILE A 50 -15.65 -4.04 8.36
C ILE A 50 -15.85 -2.91 7.35
N VAL A 51 -16.52 -3.20 6.26
CA VAL A 51 -16.97 -2.20 5.29
C VAL A 51 -18.18 -1.45 5.85
N GLU A 52 -18.10 -0.13 5.86
CA GLU A 52 -19.17 0.78 6.28
C GLU A 52 -19.65 1.63 5.10
N GLU A 53 -20.86 2.16 5.16
CA GLU A 53 -21.42 3.03 4.11
C GLU A 53 -20.54 4.26 3.85
N SER A 54 -19.95 4.85 4.91
CA SER A 54 -19.03 5.97 4.87
C SER A 54 -17.71 5.68 4.13
N ASN A 55 -17.43 4.41 3.89
CA ASN A 55 -16.21 4.01 3.17
C ASN A 55 -16.37 4.07 1.64
N LEU A 56 -17.60 3.92 1.14
CA LEU A 56 -17.87 3.71 -0.29
C LEU A 56 -17.44 4.88 -1.18
N GLU A 57 -17.40 6.08 -0.66
CA GLU A 57 -17.00 7.27 -1.41
C GLU A 57 -15.53 7.28 -1.86
N ARG A 58 -14.63 6.55 -1.12
CA ARG A 58 -13.19 6.59 -1.35
C ARG A 58 -12.48 5.24 -1.32
N GLN A 59 -13.15 4.18 -0.85
CA GLN A 59 -12.60 2.83 -0.81
C GLN A 59 -13.22 1.97 -1.92
N ASN A 60 -12.50 0.95 -2.34
CA ASN A 60 -12.90 0.06 -3.43
C ASN A 60 -13.88 -1.03 -2.95
N PHE A 61 -15.03 -0.60 -2.47
CA PHE A 61 -16.11 -1.47 -2.02
C PHE A 61 -17.45 -1.04 -2.60
N ASP A 62 -18.40 -2.00 -2.70
CA ASP A 62 -19.75 -1.78 -3.15
C ASP A 62 -20.75 -1.84 -1.99
N LYS A 63 -21.99 -1.39 -2.22
CA LYS A 63 -23.07 -1.50 -1.23
C LYS A 63 -23.32 -2.92 -0.74
N SER A 64 -23.08 -3.92 -1.57
CA SER A 64 -23.19 -5.35 -1.23
C SER A 64 -22.08 -5.85 -0.29
N ASP A 65 -21.05 -5.07 -0.08
CA ASP A 65 -19.94 -5.40 0.82
C ASP A 65 -20.14 -4.86 2.24
N ILE A 66 -21.11 -3.95 2.44
CA ILE A 66 -21.39 -3.36 3.77
C ILE A 66 -21.62 -4.47 4.81
N GLY A 67 -20.89 -4.38 5.92
CA GLY A 67 -20.90 -5.34 7.03
C GLY A 67 -19.95 -6.52 6.88
N LYS A 68 -19.33 -6.74 5.72
CA LYS A 68 -18.27 -7.74 5.54
C LYS A 68 -16.96 -7.22 6.09
N LEU A 69 -16.07 -8.12 6.52
CA LEU A 69 -14.67 -7.76 6.77
C LEU A 69 -14.02 -7.25 5.47
N LYS A 70 -13.31 -6.12 5.52
CA LYS A 70 -12.67 -5.50 4.35
C LYS A 70 -11.80 -6.48 3.59
N VAL A 71 -10.97 -7.24 4.30
CA VAL A 71 -10.09 -8.25 3.70
C VAL A 71 -10.85 -9.37 2.99
N ASN A 72 -12.02 -9.78 3.50
CA ASN A 72 -12.84 -10.82 2.88
C ASN A 72 -13.56 -10.29 1.63
N ALA A 73 -14.12 -9.08 1.67
CA ALA A 73 -14.73 -8.43 0.52
C ALA A 73 -13.74 -8.31 -0.65
N LEU A 74 -12.49 -7.88 -0.36
CA LEU A 74 -11.42 -7.83 -1.37
C LEU A 74 -11.05 -9.23 -1.88
N LYS A 75 -10.94 -10.23 -1.00
CA LYS A 75 -10.64 -11.60 -1.40
C LYS A 75 -11.70 -12.15 -2.37
N GLU A 76 -12.99 -12.01 -2.04
CA GLU A 76 -14.09 -12.45 -2.90
C GLU A 76 -14.01 -11.82 -4.31
N ARG A 77 -13.66 -10.55 -4.38
CA ARG A 77 -13.55 -9.79 -5.63
C ARG A 77 -12.30 -10.16 -6.45
N LEU A 78 -11.18 -10.44 -5.80
CA LEU A 78 -9.87 -10.52 -6.45
C LEU A 78 -9.36 -11.95 -6.64
N MET A 79 -9.95 -12.96 -6.01
CA MET A 79 -9.49 -14.35 -6.05
C MET A 79 -9.44 -15.00 -7.44
N ASN A 80 -10.12 -14.41 -8.43
CA ASN A 80 -10.06 -14.87 -9.82
C ASN A 80 -8.83 -14.36 -10.58
N PHE A 81 -8.08 -13.41 -10.00
CA PHE A 81 -6.89 -12.81 -10.62
C PHE A 81 -5.59 -13.33 -10.01
N SER A 82 -5.57 -13.58 -8.70
CA SER A 82 -4.38 -14.02 -7.97
C SER A 82 -4.75 -14.74 -6.67
N THR A 83 -3.78 -15.34 -6.01
CA THR A 83 -3.96 -15.94 -4.68
C THR A 83 -4.03 -14.84 -3.62
N ILE A 84 -5.10 -14.84 -2.80
CA ILE A 84 -5.32 -13.86 -1.74
C ILE A 84 -5.39 -14.55 -0.38
N GLU A 85 -4.45 -14.26 0.49
CA GLU A 85 -4.48 -14.61 1.91
C GLU A 85 -5.00 -13.42 2.72
N THR A 86 -5.77 -13.67 3.76
CA THR A 86 -6.41 -12.60 4.54
C THR A 86 -6.27 -12.80 6.03
N TYR A 87 -6.00 -11.71 6.76
CA TYR A 87 -5.94 -11.67 8.22
C TYR A 87 -6.76 -10.49 8.73
N SER A 88 -7.86 -10.78 9.45
CA SER A 88 -8.70 -9.74 10.08
C SER A 88 -8.14 -9.38 11.45
N LEU A 89 -7.09 -8.55 11.45
CA LEU A 89 -6.45 -8.12 12.69
C LEU A 89 -5.72 -6.78 12.51
N LYS A 90 -5.58 -6.03 13.60
CA LYS A 90 -4.73 -4.85 13.68
C LYS A 90 -3.30 -5.27 14.01
N ILE A 91 -2.35 -4.85 13.17
CA ILE A 91 -0.91 -5.06 13.43
C ILE A 91 -0.48 -4.24 14.66
N ASN A 92 0.29 -4.88 15.52
CA ASN A 92 0.92 -4.29 16.70
C ASN A 92 2.29 -4.94 16.97
N GLU A 93 3.05 -4.40 17.94
CA GLU A 93 4.40 -4.87 18.26
C GLU A 93 4.47 -6.36 18.67
N LYS A 94 3.37 -6.92 19.22
CA LYS A 94 3.35 -8.31 19.69
C LYS A 94 3.05 -9.31 18.59
N ASN A 95 2.21 -8.92 17.63
CA ASN A 95 1.75 -9.85 16.60
C ASN A 95 2.50 -9.76 15.28
N ILE A 96 3.19 -8.64 14.98
CA ILE A 96 3.89 -8.47 13.72
C ILE A 96 5.00 -9.52 13.51
N GLU A 97 5.61 -10.00 14.59
CA GLU A 97 6.65 -11.03 14.56
C GLU A 97 6.11 -12.44 14.21
N ASN A 98 4.78 -12.62 14.23
CA ASN A 98 4.15 -13.90 13.91
C ASN A 98 3.89 -14.10 12.41
N PHE A 99 4.22 -13.10 11.59
CA PHE A 99 3.95 -13.14 10.16
C PHE A 99 5.24 -13.18 9.35
N GLU A 100 5.21 -13.94 8.28
CA GLU A 100 6.24 -13.93 7.26
C GLU A 100 5.87 -12.90 6.18
N PHE A 101 6.80 -12.00 5.90
CA PHE A 101 6.65 -10.99 4.84
C PHE A 101 7.58 -11.37 3.69
N TYR A 102 7.00 -11.46 2.51
CA TYR A 102 7.66 -12.04 1.35
C TYR A 102 8.45 -11.00 0.53
N ASP A 103 8.09 -10.79 -0.75
CA ASP A 103 8.87 -9.94 -1.64
C ASP A 103 8.83 -8.44 -1.26
N LEU A 104 7.71 -7.97 -0.71
CA LEU A 104 7.50 -6.58 -0.36
C LEU A 104 6.40 -6.40 0.69
N LEU A 105 6.64 -5.49 1.62
CA LEU A 105 5.67 -5.04 2.62
C LEU A 105 5.18 -3.64 2.26
N ILE A 106 3.86 -3.43 2.23
CA ILE A 106 3.26 -2.13 1.91
C ILE A 106 2.37 -1.68 3.06
N ASP A 107 2.64 -0.49 3.58
CA ASP A 107 1.88 0.15 4.63
C ASP A 107 0.87 1.14 4.04
N CYS A 108 -0.40 0.77 4.11
CA CYS A 108 -1.55 1.59 3.77
C CYS A 108 -2.40 1.95 5.00
N THR A 109 -1.82 1.85 6.20
CA THR A 109 -2.52 2.23 7.44
C THR A 109 -2.68 3.74 7.55
N ASP A 110 -3.62 4.20 8.34
CA ASP A 110 -3.91 5.61 8.60
C ASP A 110 -3.32 6.13 9.91
N SER A 111 -2.98 5.24 10.85
CA SER A 111 -2.43 5.65 12.15
C SER A 111 -0.91 5.71 12.14
N PHE A 112 -0.36 6.80 12.70
CA PHE A 112 1.10 6.94 12.85
C PHE A 112 1.72 5.84 13.72
N GLU A 113 0.99 5.35 14.72
CA GLU A 113 1.44 4.25 15.56
C GLU A 113 1.67 2.98 14.74
N SER A 114 0.69 2.57 13.91
CA SER A 114 0.82 1.41 13.03
C SER A 114 1.99 1.59 12.05
N LYS A 115 2.10 2.77 11.44
CA LYS A 115 3.20 3.10 10.53
C LYS A 115 4.58 2.97 11.18
N LYS A 116 4.70 3.44 12.43
CA LYS A 116 5.94 3.33 13.21
C LYS A 116 6.29 1.88 13.51
N ILE A 117 5.32 1.07 13.90
CA ILE A 117 5.52 -0.35 14.18
C ILE A 117 6.01 -1.08 12.93
N ILE A 118 5.33 -0.89 11.80
CA ILE A 118 5.64 -1.53 10.53
C ILE A 118 7.03 -1.12 10.03
N ALA A 119 7.33 0.19 10.03
CA ALA A 119 8.61 0.70 9.58
C ALA A 119 9.79 0.23 10.46
N ASN A 120 9.61 0.20 11.79
CA ASN A 120 10.62 -0.32 12.71
C ASN A 120 10.86 -1.81 12.52
N TYR A 121 9.79 -2.58 12.28
CA TYR A 121 9.90 -4.00 11.97
C TYR A 121 10.68 -4.23 10.67
N ALA A 122 10.31 -3.53 9.60
CA ALA A 122 10.97 -3.61 8.31
C ALA A 122 12.46 -3.25 8.41
N LEU A 123 12.82 -2.19 9.17
CA LEU A 123 14.20 -1.77 9.39
C LEU A 123 15.01 -2.83 10.14
N ARG A 124 14.48 -3.36 11.26
CA ARG A 124 15.17 -4.37 12.07
C ARG A 124 15.45 -5.66 11.29
N ASN A 125 14.49 -6.08 10.47
CA ASN A 125 14.54 -7.33 9.73
C ASN A 125 15.06 -7.15 8.28
N GLN A 126 15.46 -5.94 7.90
CA GLN A 126 15.96 -5.62 6.56
C GLN A 126 14.98 -6.02 5.44
N ILE A 127 13.66 -5.81 5.69
CA ILE A 127 12.58 -6.14 4.75
C ILE A 127 12.30 -4.91 3.87
N PRO A 128 12.24 -5.05 2.53
CA PRO A 128 11.79 -3.98 1.65
C PRO A 128 10.38 -3.52 2.01
N TYR A 129 10.18 -2.21 2.08
CA TYR A 129 8.97 -1.64 2.64
C TYR A 129 8.55 -0.37 1.89
N VAL A 130 7.28 -0.30 1.53
CA VAL A 130 6.67 0.90 0.94
C VAL A 130 5.80 1.59 1.98
N PHE A 131 6.18 2.82 2.30
CA PHE A 131 5.38 3.74 3.08
C PHE A 131 4.46 4.52 2.17
N THR A 132 3.17 4.62 2.52
CA THR A 132 2.20 5.49 1.86
C THR A 132 1.52 6.40 2.88
N SER A 133 1.20 7.62 2.47
CA SER A 133 0.42 8.55 3.28
C SER A 133 -0.37 9.48 2.38
N VAL A 134 -1.63 9.75 2.72
CA VAL A 134 -2.52 10.68 2.00
C VAL A 134 -3.26 11.56 3.00
N GLN A 135 -3.39 12.84 2.67
CA GLN A 135 -4.11 13.83 3.48
C GLN A 135 -4.67 14.93 2.57
N GLY A 136 -5.97 15.19 2.62
CA GLY A 136 -6.61 16.13 1.70
C GLY A 136 -6.38 15.73 0.24
N ASN A 137 -5.71 16.60 -0.50
CA ASN A 137 -5.28 16.43 -1.90
C ASN A 137 -3.79 16.07 -2.04
N TYR A 138 -3.11 15.72 -0.95
CA TYR A 138 -1.67 15.48 -0.91
C TYR A 138 -1.39 14.01 -0.65
N GLY A 139 -0.38 13.47 -1.32
CA GLY A 139 0.09 12.11 -1.06
C GLY A 139 1.60 12.00 -1.04
N MET A 140 2.07 10.98 -0.34
CA MET A 140 3.49 10.70 -0.17
C MET A 140 3.74 9.20 -0.29
N ILE A 141 4.78 8.85 -1.02
CA ILE A 141 5.27 7.47 -1.16
C ILE A 141 6.77 7.47 -0.89
N TYR A 142 7.22 6.52 -0.10
CA TYR A 142 8.64 6.25 0.08
C TYR A 142 8.89 4.75 0.08
N ILE A 143 9.89 4.30 -0.68
CA ILE A 143 10.30 2.90 -0.65
C ILE A 143 11.61 2.76 0.12
N TYR A 144 11.56 2.02 1.22
CA TYR A 144 12.72 1.61 1.96
C TYR A 144 13.34 0.38 1.32
N LYS A 145 14.62 0.45 1.02
CA LYS A 145 15.45 -0.69 0.66
C LYS A 145 16.36 -1.04 1.83
N PRO A 146 16.69 -2.31 2.05
CA PRO A 146 17.67 -2.69 3.06
C PRO A 146 18.93 -1.83 3.00
N TYR A 147 19.46 -1.47 4.17
CA TYR A 147 20.66 -0.63 4.35
C TYR A 147 20.52 0.86 3.94
N LYS A 148 19.29 1.34 3.63
CA LYS A 148 18.97 2.76 3.42
C LYS A 148 18.28 3.33 4.66
N LYS A 149 18.12 4.66 4.72
CA LYS A 149 17.34 5.29 5.79
C LYS A 149 15.89 4.88 5.74
N SER A 150 15.32 4.54 6.89
CA SER A 150 13.88 4.30 7.01
C SER A 150 13.12 5.63 7.06
N ILE A 151 11.80 5.57 6.80
CA ILE A 151 10.93 6.75 6.93
C ILE A 151 10.95 7.33 8.36
N ILE A 152 11.10 6.50 9.36
CA ILE A 152 11.17 6.92 10.77
C ILE A 152 12.46 7.70 11.03
N GLU A 153 13.58 7.31 10.45
CA GLU A 153 14.83 8.04 10.56
C GLU A 153 14.79 9.38 9.81
N ILE A 154 14.09 9.43 8.68
CA ILE A 154 13.91 10.66 7.89
C ILE A 154 13.06 11.68 8.66
N PHE A 155 12.02 11.25 9.34
CA PHE A 155 11.08 12.14 10.06
C PHE A 155 11.30 12.21 11.57
N LYS A 156 12.45 11.84 12.05
CA LYS A 156 12.90 11.66 13.43
C LYS A 156 12.35 12.66 14.45
N ASP A 157 12.24 13.93 14.08
CA ASP A 157 11.86 15.02 14.97
C ASP A 157 10.56 15.74 14.51
N LYS A 158 9.84 15.18 13.55
CA LYS A 158 8.62 15.79 13.03
C LYS A 158 7.41 15.09 13.62
N VAL A 159 6.61 15.83 14.37
CA VAL A 159 5.30 15.38 14.84
C VAL A 159 4.38 15.30 13.63
N PHE A 160 4.04 14.09 13.22
CA PHE A 160 2.94 13.89 12.29
C PHE A 160 1.65 14.25 13.03
N LYS A 161 0.94 15.28 12.58
CA LYS A 161 -0.43 15.56 13.02
C LYS A 161 -1.31 14.36 12.68
N ARG A 162 -2.30 14.10 13.51
CA ARG A 162 -3.26 13.03 13.25
C ARG A 162 -3.87 13.21 11.86
N LEU A 163 -3.78 12.16 11.05
CA LEU A 163 -4.30 12.14 9.69
C LEU A 163 -5.85 12.15 9.66
N ASP A 164 -6.46 11.81 10.78
CA ASP A 164 -7.92 11.77 11.00
C ASP A 164 -8.56 13.16 11.17
N GLU A 165 -7.78 14.22 11.39
CA GLU A 165 -8.30 15.60 11.50
C GLU A 165 -8.61 16.23 10.13
N PHE A 166 -8.12 15.66 9.05
CA PHE A 166 -8.32 16.17 7.69
C PHE A 166 -8.86 15.04 6.82
N GLY A 167 -10.01 15.27 6.21
CA GLY A 167 -10.54 14.34 5.20
C GLY A 167 -9.56 14.10 4.06
N VAL A 168 -9.82 13.09 3.27
CA VAL A 168 -9.07 12.79 2.05
C VAL A 168 -10.02 12.78 0.86
N THR A 169 -9.58 13.27 -0.29
CA THR A 169 -10.37 13.17 -1.52
C THR A 169 -10.20 11.78 -2.14
N ASN A 170 -11.24 11.26 -2.77
CA ASN A 170 -11.16 9.98 -3.47
C ASN A 170 -10.11 10.01 -4.59
N SER A 171 -9.99 11.12 -5.31
CA SER A 171 -8.97 11.31 -6.34
C SER A 171 -7.55 11.20 -5.81
N ALA A 172 -7.24 11.78 -4.63
CA ALA A 172 -5.92 11.67 -4.02
C ALA A 172 -5.61 10.23 -3.59
N VAL A 173 -6.60 9.54 -3.04
CA VAL A 173 -6.48 8.12 -2.67
C VAL A 173 -6.19 7.25 -3.89
N MET A 174 -6.94 7.42 -4.98
CA MET A 174 -6.75 6.66 -6.22
C MET A 174 -5.42 6.99 -6.90
N ALA A 175 -5.01 8.27 -6.92
CA ALA A 175 -3.72 8.71 -7.45
C ALA A 175 -2.56 8.09 -6.66
N LEU A 176 -2.64 8.09 -5.32
CA LEU A 176 -1.66 7.45 -4.47
C LEU A 176 -1.54 5.95 -4.77
N SER A 177 -2.69 5.26 -4.88
CA SER A 177 -2.71 3.82 -5.17
C SER A 177 -2.10 3.49 -6.52
N ALA A 178 -2.41 4.27 -7.56
CA ALA A 178 -1.87 4.07 -8.91
C ALA A 178 -0.36 4.33 -8.98
N LEU A 179 0.12 5.43 -8.37
CA LEU A 179 1.56 5.73 -8.30
C LEU A 179 2.31 4.67 -7.48
N THR A 180 1.72 4.21 -6.36
CA THR A 180 2.31 3.14 -5.55
C THR A 180 2.40 1.84 -6.34
N ALA A 181 1.35 1.45 -7.08
CA ALA A 181 1.36 0.26 -7.92
C ALA A 181 2.49 0.31 -8.97
N SER A 182 2.69 1.45 -9.64
CA SER A 182 3.77 1.63 -10.61
C SER A 182 5.15 1.41 -9.96
N ILE A 183 5.39 1.98 -8.79
CA ILE A 183 6.66 1.81 -8.06
C ILE A 183 6.85 0.35 -7.63
N VAL A 184 5.78 -0.31 -7.18
CA VAL A 184 5.80 -1.73 -6.80
C VAL A 184 6.16 -2.61 -7.98
N TYR A 185 5.57 -2.38 -9.16
CA TYR A 185 5.92 -3.13 -10.38
C TYR A 185 7.38 -2.96 -10.74
N ASP A 186 7.88 -1.72 -10.78
CA ASP A 186 9.28 -1.45 -11.11
C ASP A 186 10.22 -2.10 -10.10
N TYR A 187 9.89 -2.05 -8.80
CA TYR A 187 10.67 -2.71 -7.77
C TYR A 187 10.72 -4.23 -7.95
N LEU A 188 9.55 -4.88 -8.11
CA LEU A 188 9.46 -6.34 -8.25
C LEU A 188 10.11 -6.86 -9.53
N LEU A 189 10.18 -6.03 -10.55
CA LEU A 189 10.87 -6.30 -11.82
C LEU A 189 12.35 -5.92 -11.78
N SER A 190 12.89 -5.56 -10.61
CA SER A 190 14.28 -5.16 -10.43
C SER A 190 14.70 -3.97 -11.31
N LYS A 191 13.74 -3.10 -11.67
CA LYS A 191 14.01 -1.85 -12.37
C LYS A 191 14.54 -0.80 -11.41
N GLU A 192 15.11 0.26 -11.95
CA GLU A 192 15.54 1.41 -11.17
C GLU A 192 14.30 2.16 -10.62
N ILE A 193 14.28 2.37 -9.31
CA ILE A 193 13.24 3.11 -8.61
C ILE A 193 13.84 4.31 -7.87
N PRO A 194 13.05 5.40 -7.69
CA PRO A 194 13.50 6.55 -6.93
C PRO A 194 13.95 6.19 -5.50
N GLU A 195 15.05 6.79 -5.05
CA GLU A 195 15.49 6.73 -3.65
C GLU A 195 14.96 7.93 -2.85
N GLU A 196 14.24 8.81 -3.51
CA GLU A 196 13.61 9.99 -2.94
C GLU A 196 12.19 9.69 -2.47
N ILE A 197 11.67 10.58 -1.61
CA ILE A 197 10.25 10.62 -1.34
C ILE A 197 9.54 11.17 -2.58
N ILE A 198 8.55 10.44 -3.07
CA ILE A 198 7.62 10.93 -4.09
C ILE A 198 6.47 11.61 -3.35
N TYR A 199 6.28 12.89 -3.64
CA TYR A 199 5.21 13.71 -3.10
C TYR A 199 4.37 14.25 -4.24
N PHE A 200 3.06 14.22 -4.11
CA PHE A 200 2.16 14.87 -5.05
C PHE A 200 1.18 15.83 -4.36
N ASN A 201 0.78 16.84 -5.11
CA ASN A 201 -0.22 17.81 -4.72
C ASN A 201 -1.24 17.96 -5.85
N LEU A 202 -2.47 17.51 -5.64
CA LEU A 202 -3.53 17.61 -6.66
C LEU A 202 -4.21 18.97 -6.72
N GLU A 203 -3.91 19.90 -5.82
CA GLU A 203 -4.43 21.28 -5.90
C GLU A 203 -3.77 22.06 -7.05
N ASN A 204 -2.50 21.77 -7.30
CA ASN A 204 -1.72 22.38 -8.38
C ASN A 204 -1.19 21.38 -9.42
N TYR A 205 -1.60 20.10 -9.29
CA TYR A 205 -1.21 19.01 -10.22
C TYR A 205 0.29 18.73 -10.29
N GLU A 206 1.02 18.96 -9.21
CA GLU A 206 2.47 18.72 -9.16
C GLU A 206 2.83 17.36 -8.58
N ILE A 207 3.87 16.76 -9.15
CA ILE A 207 4.55 15.59 -8.57
C ILE A 207 6.03 15.97 -8.39
N GLN A 208 6.54 15.79 -7.19
CA GLN A 208 7.90 16.16 -6.81
C GLN A 208 8.65 14.96 -6.23
N LYS A 209 9.98 14.91 -6.46
CA LYS A 209 10.90 14.00 -5.80
C LYS A 209 11.69 14.78 -4.76
N ILE A 210 11.57 14.40 -3.50
CA ILE A 210 12.23 15.07 -2.37
C ILE A 210 13.40 14.19 -1.94
N LYS A 211 14.63 14.71 -2.10
CA LYS A 211 15.84 13.99 -1.69
C LYS A 211 15.88 13.79 -0.19
N VAL A 212 16.17 12.56 0.21
CA VAL A 212 16.45 12.19 1.59
C VAL A 212 17.93 12.50 1.88
N LYS A 213 18.17 13.48 2.74
CA LYS A 213 19.54 13.84 3.19
C LYS A 213 20.01 12.96 4.34
#